data_7f90f45f76a0e94351ba5aacae0773f9
#
_entry.id   7f90f45f76a0e94351ba5aacae0773f9
#
_cell.length_a   1.000
_cell.length_b   1.000
_cell.length_c   1.000
_cell.angle_alpha   90.00
_cell.angle_beta   90.00
_cell.angle_gamma   90.00
#
_symmetry.space_group_name_H-M   'P 1'
#
loop_
_entity.id
_entity.type
_entity.pdbx_description
1 polymer ?
#
loop_
_entity_poly.entity_id
_entity_poly.type
_entity_poly.pdbx_seq_one_letter_code
_entity_poly.pdbx_strand_id
1 'polypeptide(L)'
;MNKKKIKRYVKYLIVLIAGGFIGFYAGGKFSRGSDNKGQQGPAPSVLVKTVTPQPYLKGKTFIARVEAINAVDVTPEASGVIEQVLFQDGSFVKEGDVLFVIDQSRYQATAAAAEAELGRAKAVLKQVQSDFHREQSLYDENMLSKADLELAESALATAQANVKAAQASLDMAKLDLEDTEVRAPISGYIGKALMTKGNLATASVSKLARIVQMDPIRVVFSVTDKERLAGMDQLTRQQPDIQIALSNGDKVEMPQASLFSDNEVNAQTATMAVYAQAQNEDNRLIPGNYVNVTVSTDKLRPVLFVPQTAVSQDATGQYVMTVTPQNTVLQKYVTLGDMADGQYVVISGLENGDRVVTIGQQKLQNGQPVTPNELVAPLAQPATQQAEETK
;
A
#
# COMPACT_ATOMS: atom_id res chain seq x y z
N MET A 1 18.04 -51.84 85.36
CA MET A 1 18.77 -50.88 84.48
C MET A 1 19.95 -50.38 85.28
N ASN A 2 21.15 -50.64 84.83
CA ASN A 2 22.39 -50.74 85.61
C ASN A 2 22.96 -49.33 85.99
N LYS A 3 23.01 -49.01 87.31
CA LYS A 3 23.54 -47.79 87.91
C LYS A 3 24.96 -47.41 87.46
N LYS A 4 25.73 -48.34 86.86
CA LYS A 4 27.08 -48.05 86.34
C LYS A 4 27.10 -47.33 84.98
N LYS A 5 26.04 -47.45 84.16
CA LYS A 5 25.98 -46.70 82.84
C LYS A 5 25.59 -45.27 83.04
N ILE A 6 24.74 -44.94 83.99
CA ILE A 6 24.33 -43.54 84.30
C ILE A 6 25.50 -42.62 84.74
N LYS A 7 26.41 -43.16 85.55
CA LYS A 7 27.62 -42.43 86.03
C LYS A 7 28.58 -42.05 84.88
N ARG A 8 28.60 -42.82 83.81
CA ARG A 8 29.48 -42.62 82.68
C ARG A 8 28.89 -41.50 81.73
N TYR A 9 27.63 -41.41 81.58
CA TYR A 9 26.96 -40.34 80.76
C TYR A 9 26.97 -38.99 81.50
N VAL A 10 26.88 -38.99 82.84
CA VAL A 10 26.98 -37.76 83.63
C VAL A 10 28.40 -37.14 83.57
N LYS A 11 29.47 -37.98 83.53
CA LYS A 11 30.82 -37.47 83.32
C LYS A 11 31.04 -36.84 81.93
N TYR A 12 30.46 -37.43 80.87
CA TYR A 12 30.56 -36.84 79.51
C TYR A 12 29.74 -35.54 79.40
N LEU A 13 28.61 -35.45 80.07
CA LEU A 13 27.79 -34.22 80.07
C LEU A 13 28.48 -33.08 80.74
N ILE A 14 29.16 -33.33 81.83
CA ILE A 14 29.94 -32.32 82.57
C ILE A 14 31.18 -31.79 81.82
N VAL A 15 31.86 -32.68 81.05
CA VAL A 15 32.97 -32.31 80.18
C VAL A 15 32.48 -31.49 78.96
N LEU A 16 31.27 -31.74 78.42
CA LEU A 16 30.69 -30.99 77.35
C LEU A 16 30.25 -29.57 77.81
N ILE A 17 29.71 -29.45 79.02
CA ILE A 17 29.30 -28.16 79.57
C ILE A 17 30.53 -27.31 79.94
N ALA A 18 31.59 -27.92 80.44
CA ALA A 18 32.83 -27.23 80.76
C ALA A 18 33.58 -26.76 79.49
N GLY A 19 33.58 -27.53 78.41
CA GLY A 19 34.12 -27.17 77.08
C GLY A 19 33.37 -26.00 76.44
N GLY A 20 32.04 -25.98 76.58
CA GLY A 20 31.18 -24.89 76.03
C GLY A 20 31.38 -23.57 76.73
N PHE A 21 31.67 -23.60 78.08
CA PHE A 21 31.90 -22.35 78.87
C PHE A 21 33.25 -21.74 78.60
N ILE A 22 34.31 -22.52 78.32
CA ILE A 22 35.65 -22.00 77.95
C ILE A 22 35.63 -21.43 76.52
N GLY A 23 34.84 -21.99 75.58
CA GLY A 23 34.66 -21.43 74.26
C GLY A 23 33.92 -20.08 74.23
N PHE A 24 32.96 -19.89 75.15
CA PHE A 24 32.19 -18.64 75.26
C PHE A 24 33.04 -17.50 75.92
N TYR A 25 33.97 -17.81 76.80
CA TYR A 25 34.80 -16.75 77.49
C TYR A 25 36.05 -16.34 76.67
N ALA A 26 36.51 -17.17 75.73
CA ALA A 26 37.65 -16.87 74.86
C ALA A 26 37.26 -16.14 73.61
N GLY A 27 35.95 -16.25 73.16
CA GLY A 27 35.40 -15.62 71.96
C GLY A 27 35.04 -14.11 72.12
N GLY A 28 35.10 -13.56 73.35
CA GLY A 28 34.55 -12.23 73.69
C GLY A 28 35.48 -11.03 73.52
N LYS A 29 36.65 -11.16 72.91
CA LYS A 29 37.64 -10.02 72.81
C LYS A 29 38.29 -9.93 71.40
N PHE A 30 37.55 -10.09 70.31
CA PHE A 30 38.03 -9.69 69.00
C PHE A 30 36.83 -9.02 68.18
N SER A 31 36.33 -7.94 68.78
CA SER A 31 35.58 -6.94 68.04
C SER A 31 36.54 -5.83 67.66
N ARG A 32 37.33 -6.07 66.64
CA ARG A 32 38.00 -4.99 65.92
C ARG A 32 36.96 -4.51 64.90
N GLY A 33 36.50 -3.28 65.06
CA GLY A 33 35.73 -2.56 64.11
C GLY A 33 36.44 -2.61 62.77
N SER A 34 35.89 -3.41 61.84
CA SER A 34 36.18 -3.31 60.43
C SER A 34 35.25 -2.22 59.92
N ASP A 35 35.71 -1.03 59.74
CA ASP A 35 35.17 -0.04 58.80
C ASP A 35 35.21 -0.68 57.46
N ASN A 36 34.15 -1.45 57.12
CA ASN A 36 33.89 -1.95 55.80
C ASN A 36 33.35 -0.76 54.95
N LYS A 37 34.27 0.20 54.65
CA LYS A 37 34.04 1.01 53.45
C LYS A 37 33.97 0.05 52.30
N GLY A 38 32.71 -0.27 51.88
CA GLY A 38 32.44 -1.10 50.74
C GLY A 38 33.31 -0.66 49.58
N GLN A 39 34.24 -1.51 49.19
CA GLN A 39 34.80 -1.47 47.85
C GLN A 39 33.61 -1.63 46.89
N GLN A 40 33.04 -0.49 46.46
CA GLN A 40 32.17 -0.46 45.32
C GLN A 40 33.02 -0.95 44.15
N GLY A 41 32.82 -2.18 43.76
CA GLY A 41 33.35 -2.69 42.48
C GLY A 41 32.99 -1.72 41.37
N PRO A 42 33.69 -1.73 40.25
CA PRO A 42 33.40 -0.83 39.15
C PRO A 42 31.89 -0.91 38.82
N ALA A 43 31.25 0.28 38.72
CA ALA A 43 29.80 0.37 38.44
C ALA A 43 29.46 -0.47 37.24
N PRO A 44 28.45 -1.36 37.32
CA PRO A 44 28.10 -2.23 36.21
C PRO A 44 27.75 -1.42 34.97
N SER A 45 28.32 -1.83 33.84
CA SER A 45 28.00 -1.23 32.54
C SER A 45 26.63 -1.72 32.05
N VAL A 46 25.77 -0.79 31.67
CA VAL A 46 24.41 -1.07 31.18
C VAL A 46 24.14 -0.40 29.83
N LEU A 47 23.39 -1.04 29.01
CA LEU A 47 22.96 -0.47 27.74
C LEU A 47 21.63 0.26 27.94
N VAL A 48 21.61 1.53 27.61
CA VAL A 48 20.42 2.38 27.76
C VAL A 48 19.92 2.88 26.41
N LYS A 49 18.60 3.02 26.31
CA LYS A 49 17.92 3.68 25.19
C LYS A 49 17.14 4.87 25.73
N THR A 50 17.39 6.04 25.20
CA THR A 50 16.60 7.23 25.51
C THR A 50 15.24 7.11 24.83
N VAL A 51 14.16 7.26 25.62
CA VAL A 51 12.79 7.13 25.14
C VAL A 51 12.34 8.47 24.58
N THR A 52 12.00 8.48 23.30
CA THR A 52 11.47 9.66 22.61
C THR A 52 10.07 9.37 22.05
N PRO A 53 9.17 10.37 22.01
CA PRO A 53 7.87 10.19 21.42
C PRO A 53 7.98 9.83 19.92
N GLN A 54 7.31 8.78 19.51
CA GLN A 54 7.23 8.35 18.11
C GLN A 54 5.77 8.38 17.66
N PRO A 55 5.49 8.75 16.41
CA PRO A 55 4.12 8.72 15.89
C PRO A 55 3.59 7.28 15.92
N TYR A 56 2.44 7.09 16.52
CA TYR A 56 1.76 5.81 16.62
C TYR A 56 0.29 5.93 16.29
N LEU A 57 -0.15 5.09 15.37
CA LEU A 57 -1.54 4.93 15.02
C LEU A 57 -2.07 3.65 15.68
N LYS A 58 -2.92 3.81 16.70
CA LYS A 58 -3.61 2.66 17.29
C LYS A 58 -4.66 2.16 16.34
N GLY A 59 -4.43 1.03 15.70
CA GLY A 59 -5.34 0.48 14.71
C GLY A 59 -5.18 -1.00 14.53
N LYS A 60 -6.03 -1.54 13.66
CA LYS A 60 -5.96 -2.93 13.24
C LYS A 60 -5.20 -3.03 11.92
N THR A 61 -4.22 -3.92 11.88
CA THR A 61 -3.40 -4.15 10.69
C THR A 61 -3.92 -5.35 9.91
N PHE A 62 -4.04 -5.16 8.60
CA PHE A 62 -4.47 -6.16 7.63
C PHE A 62 -3.41 -6.31 6.55
N ILE A 63 -3.25 -7.53 6.03
CA ILE A 63 -2.51 -7.75 4.80
C ILE A 63 -3.42 -7.32 3.65
N ALA A 64 -2.92 -6.43 2.80
CA ALA A 64 -3.64 -5.85 1.70
C ALA A 64 -2.88 -6.02 0.38
N ARG A 65 -3.60 -5.97 -0.72
CA ARG A 65 -3.05 -5.97 -2.07
C ARG A 65 -3.30 -4.62 -2.72
N VAL A 66 -2.28 -4.11 -3.38
CA VAL A 66 -2.39 -2.89 -4.18
C VAL A 66 -2.99 -3.24 -5.54
N GLU A 67 -4.02 -2.51 -5.96
CA GLU A 67 -4.69 -2.69 -7.23
C GLU A 67 -4.83 -1.35 -7.96
N ALA A 68 -4.67 -1.39 -9.29
CA ALA A 68 -5.05 -0.25 -10.11
C ALA A 68 -6.56 -0.10 -10.14
N ILE A 69 -7.06 1.14 -10.17
CA ILE A 69 -8.50 1.39 -10.35
C ILE A 69 -8.90 1.01 -11.76
N ASN A 70 -8.11 1.42 -12.75
CA ASN A 70 -8.31 1.10 -14.14
C ASN A 70 -7.06 0.42 -14.71
N ALA A 71 -7.26 -0.71 -15.35
CA ALA A 71 -6.23 -1.41 -16.11
C ALA A 71 -6.89 -2.02 -17.35
N VAL A 72 -6.37 -1.68 -18.51
CA VAL A 72 -6.96 -2.06 -19.79
C VAL A 72 -5.91 -2.74 -20.68
N ASP A 73 -6.27 -3.88 -21.25
CA ASP A 73 -5.50 -4.49 -22.32
C ASP A 73 -5.88 -3.79 -23.62
N VAL A 74 -4.92 -3.20 -24.29
CA VAL A 74 -5.11 -2.52 -25.60
C VAL A 74 -5.26 -3.59 -26.67
N THR A 75 -6.42 -3.59 -27.32
CA THR A 75 -6.74 -4.49 -28.45
C THR A 75 -7.07 -3.67 -29.67
N PRO A 76 -6.70 -4.12 -30.90
CA PRO A 76 -7.03 -3.41 -32.11
C PRO A 76 -8.50 -3.63 -32.49
N GLU A 77 -9.14 -2.67 -33.14
CA GLU A 77 -10.46 -2.78 -33.72
C GLU A 77 -10.40 -3.19 -35.19
N ALA A 78 -9.29 -2.87 -35.89
CA ALA A 78 -9.00 -3.31 -37.27
C ALA A 78 -7.99 -4.46 -37.29
N SER A 79 -8.04 -5.29 -38.34
CA SER A 79 -7.07 -6.39 -38.54
C SER A 79 -6.07 -6.05 -39.63
N GLY A 80 -4.80 -6.32 -39.39
CA GLY A 80 -3.70 -6.06 -40.33
C GLY A 80 -2.33 -6.21 -39.70
N VAL A 81 -1.30 -5.99 -40.50
CA VAL A 81 0.10 -6.03 -40.03
C VAL A 81 0.41 -4.73 -39.27
N ILE A 82 1.06 -4.84 -38.12
CA ILE A 82 1.52 -3.66 -37.37
C ILE A 82 2.64 -3.00 -38.18
N GLU A 83 2.41 -1.76 -38.59
CA GLU A 83 3.38 -0.97 -39.36
C GLU A 83 4.29 -0.17 -38.44
N GLN A 84 3.74 0.42 -37.37
CA GLN A 84 4.49 1.25 -36.43
C GLN A 84 4.03 1.02 -35.00
N VAL A 85 4.98 1.19 -34.05
CA VAL A 85 4.74 1.29 -32.61
C VAL A 85 5.26 2.66 -32.19
N LEU A 86 4.39 3.51 -31.64
CA LEU A 86 4.65 4.95 -31.44
C LEU A 86 4.87 5.35 -29.97
N PHE A 87 4.95 4.40 -29.07
CA PHE A 87 5.24 4.66 -27.66
C PHE A 87 6.54 3.99 -27.25
N GLN A 88 7.06 4.38 -26.09
CA GLN A 88 8.20 3.74 -25.44
C GLN A 88 7.69 2.83 -24.30
N ASP A 89 8.22 1.63 -24.18
CA ASP A 89 7.89 0.68 -23.13
C ASP A 89 8.07 1.34 -21.74
N GLY A 90 7.06 1.22 -20.87
CA GLY A 90 7.05 1.79 -19.54
C GLY A 90 6.78 3.29 -19.46
N SER A 91 6.54 3.99 -20.59
CA SER A 91 6.22 5.42 -20.58
C SER A 91 4.79 5.70 -20.13
N PHE A 92 4.55 6.95 -19.73
CA PHE A 92 3.19 7.45 -19.51
C PHE A 92 2.57 7.85 -20.83
N VAL A 93 1.31 7.41 -21.06
CA VAL A 93 0.50 7.75 -22.22
C VAL A 93 -0.80 8.42 -21.79
N LYS A 94 -1.29 9.32 -22.60
CA LYS A 94 -2.58 10.00 -22.38
C LYS A 94 -3.68 9.30 -23.19
N GLU A 95 -4.89 9.35 -22.69
CA GLU A 95 -6.07 8.92 -23.42
C GLU A 95 -6.13 9.60 -24.79
N GLY A 96 -6.36 8.81 -25.86
CA GLY A 96 -6.37 9.26 -27.24
C GLY A 96 -5.01 9.24 -27.96
N ASP A 97 -3.88 9.07 -27.25
CA ASP A 97 -2.57 8.95 -27.89
C ASP A 97 -2.52 7.74 -28.82
N VAL A 98 -1.97 7.90 -30.04
CA VAL A 98 -1.77 6.79 -30.99
C VAL A 98 -0.62 5.92 -30.53
N LEU A 99 -0.90 4.65 -30.30
CA LEU A 99 0.07 3.67 -29.80
C LEU A 99 0.62 2.77 -30.91
N PHE A 100 -0.26 2.31 -31.78
CA PHE A 100 0.10 1.44 -32.90
C PHE A 100 -0.58 1.94 -34.18
N VAL A 101 0.07 1.70 -35.30
CA VAL A 101 -0.49 1.89 -36.63
C VAL A 101 -0.50 0.54 -37.35
N ILE A 102 -1.66 0.12 -37.78
CA ILE A 102 -1.91 -1.06 -38.61
C ILE A 102 -1.85 -0.64 -40.06
N ASP A 103 -1.42 -1.52 -40.97
CA ASP A 103 -1.36 -1.25 -42.41
C ASP A 103 -2.69 -0.68 -42.93
N GLN A 104 -2.65 0.60 -43.32
CA GLN A 104 -3.79 1.39 -43.76
C GLN A 104 -4.13 1.24 -45.25
N SER A 105 -3.22 0.65 -46.05
CA SER A 105 -3.30 0.70 -47.49
C SER A 105 -4.65 0.19 -48.06
N ARG A 106 -5.14 -0.91 -47.51
CA ARG A 106 -6.43 -1.49 -47.91
C ARG A 106 -7.62 -0.63 -47.47
N TYR A 107 -7.57 -0.10 -46.29
CA TYR A 107 -8.63 0.74 -45.70
C TYR A 107 -8.71 2.08 -46.41
N GLN A 108 -7.59 2.69 -46.75
CA GLN A 108 -7.53 3.90 -47.59
C GLN A 108 -8.14 3.68 -48.97
N ALA A 109 -7.82 2.55 -49.62
CA ALA A 109 -8.40 2.22 -50.92
C ALA A 109 -9.92 2.05 -50.84
N THR A 110 -10.42 1.42 -49.74
CA THR A 110 -11.88 1.24 -49.52
C THR A 110 -12.56 2.58 -49.29
N ALA A 111 -11.98 3.46 -48.47
CA ALA A 111 -12.53 4.81 -48.21
C ALA A 111 -12.55 5.65 -49.52
N ALA A 112 -11.49 5.60 -50.30
CA ALA A 112 -11.43 6.31 -51.60
C ALA A 112 -12.49 5.79 -52.62
N ALA A 113 -12.73 4.48 -52.64
CA ALA A 113 -13.80 3.90 -53.49
C ALA A 113 -15.20 4.35 -53.02
N ALA A 114 -15.46 4.36 -51.73
CA ALA A 114 -16.73 4.86 -51.17
C ALA A 114 -16.93 6.36 -51.41
N GLU A 115 -15.87 7.16 -51.38
CA GLU A 115 -15.91 8.59 -51.70
C GLU A 115 -16.24 8.83 -53.15
N ALA A 116 -15.68 8.04 -54.07
CA ALA A 116 -15.99 8.12 -55.48
C ALA A 116 -17.46 7.77 -55.75
N GLU A 117 -18.02 6.73 -55.08
CA GLU A 117 -19.44 6.36 -55.20
C GLU A 117 -20.37 7.45 -54.67
N LEU A 118 -20.04 8.11 -53.56
CA LEU A 118 -20.77 9.27 -53.07
C LEU A 118 -20.74 10.42 -54.10
N GLY A 119 -19.58 10.66 -54.73
CA GLY A 119 -19.45 11.63 -55.81
C GLY A 119 -20.37 11.32 -56.97
N ARG A 120 -20.46 10.07 -57.38
CA ARG A 120 -21.37 9.59 -58.42
C ARG A 120 -22.84 9.82 -58.04
N ALA A 121 -23.24 9.44 -56.81
CA ALA A 121 -24.61 9.61 -56.32
C ALA A 121 -25.02 11.09 -56.27
N LYS A 122 -24.11 11.98 -55.81
CA LYS A 122 -24.34 13.45 -55.82
C LYS A 122 -24.49 14.01 -57.21
N ALA A 123 -23.74 13.51 -58.22
CA ALA A 123 -23.88 13.94 -59.61
C ALA A 123 -25.26 13.55 -60.20
N VAL A 124 -25.72 12.30 -59.94
CA VAL A 124 -27.06 11.84 -60.34
C VAL A 124 -28.15 12.68 -59.64
N LEU A 125 -28.04 12.95 -58.35
CA LEU A 125 -28.99 13.79 -57.64
C LEU A 125 -29.08 15.18 -58.25
N LYS A 126 -27.97 15.80 -58.62
CA LYS A 126 -27.94 17.12 -59.25
C LYS A 126 -28.66 17.13 -60.59
N GLN A 127 -28.50 16.07 -61.40
CA GLN A 127 -29.20 15.93 -62.66
C GLN A 127 -30.73 15.77 -62.44
N VAL A 128 -31.14 14.82 -61.61
CA VAL A 128 -32.57 14.56 -61.33
C VAL A 128 -33.22 15.79 -60.69
N GLN A 129 -32.52 16.52 -59.85
CA GLN A 129 -33.01 17.79 -59.28
C GLN A 129 -33.26 18.84 -60.34
N SER A 130 -32.37 18.99 -61.30
CA SER A 130 -32.56 19.91 -62.43
C SER A 130 -33.74 19.49 -63.36
N ASP A 131 -33.90 18.19 -63.56
CA ASP A 131 -35.01 17.68 -64.33
C ASP A 131 -36.37 17.91 -63.63
N PHE A 132 -36.41 17.60 -62.31
CA PHE A 132 -37.57 17.90 -61.45
C PHE A 132 -37.96 19.38 -61.49
N HIS A 133 -37.04 20.31 -61.35
CA HIS A 133 -37.33 21.73 -61.43
C HIS A 133 -37.88 22.14 -62.80
N ARG A 134 -37.42 21.56 -63.90
CA ARG A 134 -37.94 21.80 -65.24
C ARG A 134 -39.37 21.27 -65.41
N GLU A 135 -39.62 20.08 -64.91
CA GLU A 135 -40.92 19.44 -64.98
C GLU A 135 -41.96 20.16 -64.10
N GLN A 136 -41.54 20.63 -62.92
CA GLN A 136 -42.34 21.46 -62.05
C GLN A 136 -42.78 22.75 -62.76
N SER A 137 -41.87 23.46 -63.45
CA SER A 137 -42.17 24.67 -64.14
C SER A 137 -43.16 24.40 -65.27
N LEU A 138 -43.02 23.30 -66.02
CA LEU A 138 -44.01 22.89 -67.11
C LEU A 138 -45.39 22.53 -66.54
N TYR A 139 -45.43 21.92 -65.35
CA TYR A 139 -46.71 21.62 -64.71
C TYR A 139 -47.42 22.90 -64.26
N ASP A 140 -46.70 23.86 -63.70
CA ASP A 140 -47.20 25.15 -63.24
C ASP A 140 -47.76 25.97 -64.41
N GLU A 141 -47.23 25.76 -65.66
CA GLU A 141 -47.74 26.29 -66.93
C GLU A 141 -48.86 25.47 -67.59
N ASN A 142 -49.34 24.38 -66.91
CA ASN A 142 -50.34 23.44 -67.39
C ASN A 142 -49.92 22.65 -68.63
N MET A 143 -48.60 22.46 -68.85
CA MET A 143 -48.07 21.71 -70.01
C MET A 143 -47.61 20.30 -69.65
N LEU A 144 -47.75 19.85 -68.39
CA LEU A 144 -47.40 18.52 -67.91
C LEU A 144 -48.54 17.90 -67.10
N SER A 145 -48.70 16.58 -67.16
CA SER A 145 -49.66 15.86 -66.28
C SER A 145 -49.24 15.75 -64.84
N LYS A 146 -50.19 15.63 -63.92
CA LYS A 146 -49.90 15.40 -62.52
C LYS A 146 -49.14 14.08 -62.30
N ALA A 147 -49.41 13.05 -63.04
CA ALA A 147 -48.78 11.75 -62.99
C ALA A 147 -47.27 11.83 -63.33
N ASP A 148 -46.91 12.66 -64.32
CA ASP A 148 -45.52 12.86 -64.70
C ASP A 148 -44.73 13.64 -63.60
N LEU A 149 -45.36 14.64 -62.97
CA LEU A 149 -44.78 15.36 -61.88
C LEU A 149 -44.55 14.45 -60.69
N GLU A 150 -45.51 13.61 -60.32
CA GLU A 150 -45.38 12.64 -59.21
C GLU A 150 -44.22 11.62 -59.47
N LEU A 151 -44.03 11.26 -60.76
CA LEU A 151 -42.93 10.39 -61.19
C LEU A 151 -41.55 11.09 -60.96
N ALA A 152 -41.46 12.36 -61.38
CA ALA A 152 -40.24 13.17 -61.16
C ALA A 152 -39.92 13.36 -59.67
N GLU A 153 -40.93 13.62 -58.83
CA GLU A 153 -40.81 13.72 -57.41
C GLU A 153 -40.31 12.40 -56.81
N SER A 154 -40.85 11.28 -57.21
CA SER A 154 -40.37 9.96 -56.75
C SER A 154 -38.92 9.68 -57.19
N ALA A 155 -38.55 10.09 -58.44
CA ALA A 155 -37.16 9.98 -58.89
C ALA A 155 -36.21 10.85 -58.05
N LEU A 156 -36.62 12.08 -57.70
CA LEU A 156 -35.85 12.96 -56.81
C LEU A 156 -35.66 12.35 -55.43
N ALA A 157 -36.76 11.83 -54.83
CA ALA A 157 -36.71 11.18 -53.54
C ALA A 157 -35.76 9.95 -53.54
N THR A 158 -35.79 9.18 -54.61
CA THR A 158 -34.91 8.03 -54.82
C THR A 158 -33.43 8.45 -54.90
N ALA A 159 -33.13 9.50 -55.70
CA ALA A 159 -31.78 10.02 -55.84
C ALA A 159 -31.25 10.58 -54.52
N GLN A 160 -32.09 11.27 -53.72
CA GLN A 160 -31.76 11.73 -52.39
C GLN A 160 -31.45 10.56 -51.45
N ALA A 161 -32.23 9.50 -51.45
CA ALA A 161 -31.99 8.30 -50.65
C ALA A 161 -30.67 7.62 -51.04
N ASN A 162 -30.32 7.56 -52.33
CA ASN A 162 -29.05 7.00 -52.80
C ASN A 162 -27.84 7.80 -52.30
N VAL A 163 -27.92 9.12 -52.26
CA VAL A 163 -26.84 9.96 -51.69
C VAL A 163 -26.67 9.66 -50.20
N LYS A 164 -27.76 9.53 -49.42
CA LYS A 164 -27.70 9.18 -48.02
C LYS A 164 -27.05 7.81 -47.79
N ALA A 165 -27.40 6.82 -48.62
CA ALA A 165 -26.82 5.49 -48.55
C ALA A 165 -25.32 5.48 -48.87
N ALA A 166 -24.90 6.20 -49.94
CA ALA A 166 -23.49 6.32 -50.28
C ALA A 166 -22.67 7.11 -49.19
N GLN A 167 -23.29 8.13 -48.58
CA GLN A 167 -22.68 8.85 -47.45
C GLN A 167 -22.45 7.91 -46.27
N ALA A 168 -23.43 7.12 -45.89
CA ALA A 168 -23.29 6.16 -44.79
C ALA A 168 -22.18 5.12 -45.06
N SER A 169 -22.07 4.65 -46.31
CA SER A 169 -21.00 3.73 -46.73
C SER A 169 -19.62 4.37 -46.65
N LEU A 170 -19.47 5.66 -46.99
CA LEU A 170 -18.23 6.40 -46.85
C LEU A 170 -17.86 6.58 -45.35
N ASP A 171 -18.85 6.92 -44.53
CA ASP A 171 -18.64 7.11 -43.09
C ASP A 171 -18.15 5.82 -42.41
N MET A 172 -18.73 4.66 -42.78
CA MET A 172 -18.27 3.34 -42.34
C MET A 172 -16.79 3.09 -42.75
N ALA A 173 -16.48 3.32 -44.04
CA ALA A 173 -15.13 3.09 -44.54
C ALA A 173 -14.07 4.02 -43.87
N LYS A 174 -14.49 5.23 -43.47
CA LYS A 174 -13.63 6.14 -42.72
C LYS A 174 -13.42 5.68 -41.27
N LEU A 175 -14.45 5.15 -40.61
CA LEU A 175 -14.32 4.54 -39.30
C LEU A 175 -13.37 3.34 -39.34
N ASP A 176 -13.53 2.44 -40.30
CA ASP A 176 -12.63 1.29 -40.48
C ASP A 176 -11.18 1.73 -40.71
N LEU A 177 -10.96 2.88 -41.37
CA LEU A 177 -9.62 3.46 -41.53
C LEU A 177 -9.11 4.09 -40.21
N GLU A 178 -9.95 4.76 -39.48
CA GLU A 178 -9.59 5.35 -38.16
C GLU A 178 -9.21 4.25 -37.17
N ASP A 179 -9.90 3.12 -37.18
CA ASP A 179 -9.67 1.94 -36.34
C ASP A 179 -8.27 1.30 -36.55
N THR A 180 -7.60 1.64 -37.67
CA THR A 180 -6.22 1.22 -37.91
C THR A 180 -5.21 1.95 -37.04
N GLU A 181 -5.57 3.09 -36.47
CA GLU A 181 -4.80 3.82 -35.49
C GLU A 181 -5.25 3.41 -34.09
N VAL A 182 -4.55 2.44 -33.50
CA VAL A 182 -4.89 1.97 -32.16
C VAL A 182 -4.48 3.01 -31.12
N ARG A 183 -5.47 3.57 -30.43
CA ARG A 183 -5.29 4.65 -29.46
C ARG A 183 -5.40 4.16 -28.02
N ALA A 184 -4.82 4.91 -27.08
CA ALA A 184 -4.93 4.65 -25.66
C ALA A 184 -6.36 4.91 -25.17
N PRO A 185 -7.07 3.91 -24.60
CA PRO A 185 -8.43 4.08 -24.10
C PRO A 185 -8.49 4.79 -22.74
N ILE A 186 -7.37 4.86 -22.01
CA ILE A 186 -7.21 5.53 -20.72
C ILE A 186 -5.82 6.15 -20.62
N SER A 187 -5.68 7.17 -19.79
CA SER A 187 -4.35 7.68 -19.39
C SER A 187 -3.71 6.78 -18.34
N GLY A 188 -2.41 6.50 -18.46
CA GLY A 188 -1.68 5.66 -17.50
C GLY A 188 -0.31 5.24 -18.01
N TYR A 189 0.32 4.34 -17.28
CA TYR A 189 1.61 3.78 -17.67
C TYR A 189 1.38 2.56 -18.57
N ILE A 190 1.94 2.60 -19.77
CA ILE A 190 1.89 1.49 -20.71
C ILE A 190 3.01 0.50 -20.42
N GLY A 191 2.69 -0.79 -20.41
CA GLY A 191 3.67 -1.86 -20.29
C GLY A 191 4.50 -2.02 -21.58
N LYS A 192 5.21 -3.14 -21.69
CA LYS A 192 5.92 -3.48 -22.92
C LYS A 192 4.95 -3.77 -24.06
N ALA A 193 5.37 -3.49 -25.30
CA ALA A 193 4.68 -3.97 -26.48
C ALA A 193 4.67 -5.51 -26.51
N LEU A 194 3.48 -6.12 -26.57
CA LEU A 194 3.31 -7.57 -26.67
C LEU A 194 3.45 -8.05 -28.11
N MET A 195 3.17 -7.17 -29.06
CA MET A 195 3.33 -7.37 -30.48
C MET A 195 4.13 -6.20 -31.08
N THR A 196 5.07 -6.52 -31.96
CA THR A 196 5.98 -5.56 -32.57
C THR A 196 5.68 -5.39 -34.05
N LYS A 197 6.32 -4.41 -34.70
CA LYS A 197 6.23 -4.18 -36.15
C LYS A 197 6.42 -5.47 -36.93
N GLY A 198 5.59 -5.70 -37.94
CA GLY A 198 5.61 -6.87 -38.82
C GLY A 198 4.71 -8.03 -38.35
N ASN A 199 4.19 -8.00 -37.13
CA ASN A 199 3.23 -9.00 -36.66
C ASN A 199 1.83 -8.71 -37.17
N LEU A 200 1.06 -9.77 -37.42
CA LEU A 200 -0.34 -9.67 -37.79
C LEU A 200 -1.20 -9.49 -36.52
N ALA A 201 -1.87 -8.37 -36.40
CA ALA A 201 -2.87 -8.11 -35.37
C ALA A 201 -4.27 -8.48 -35.87
N THR A 202 -5.05 -9.14 -35.02
CA THR A 202 -6.44 -9.52 -35.30
C THR A 202 -7.38 -8.73 -34.42
N ALA A 203 -8.38 -8.11 -35.00
CA ALA A 203 -9.38 -7.29 -34.32
C ALA A 203 -9.99 -8.01 -33.13
N SER A 204 -10.12 -7.33 -32.01
CA SER A 204 -10.72 -7.80 -30.75
C SER A 204 -10.10 -9.05 -30.09
N VAL A 205 -9.03 -9.63 -30.69
CA VAL A 205 -8.38 -10.86 -30.20
C VAL A 205 -6.97 -10.60 -29.72
N SER A 206 -6.19 -9.87 -30.53
CA SER A 206 -4.78 -9.62 -30.22
C SER A 206 -4.62 -8.61 -29.10
N LYS A 207 -3.84 -8.97 -28.06
CA LYS A 207 -3.42 -8.02 -27.04
C LYS A 207 -2.12 -7.36 -27.49
N LEU A 208 -2.14 -6.05 -27.65
CA LEU A 208 -0.98 -5.29 -28.14
C LEU A 208 -0.12 -4.75 -27.01
N ALA A 209 -0.74 -4.23 -25.96
CA ALA A 209 -0.09 -3.71 -24.77
C ALA A 209 -1.08 -3.71 -23.59
N ARG A 210 -0.62 -3.33 -22.41
CA ARG A 210 -1.49 -3.11 -21.26
C ARG A 210 -1.20 -1.74 -20.67
N ILE A 211 -2.25 -0.95 -20.42
CA ILE A 211 -2.17 0.35 -19.76
C ILE A 211 -2.73 0.20 -18.35
N VAL A 212 -2.01 0.75 -17.38
CA VAL A 212 -2.37 0.71 -15.96
C VAL A 212 -2.36 2.12 -15.40
N GLN A 213 -3.47 2.52 -14.82
CA GLN A 213 -3.55 3.77 -14.08
C GLN A 213 -2.89 3.59 -12.71
N MET A 214 -1.85 4.38 -12.43
CA MET A 214 -1.08 4.31 -11.18
C MET A 214 -1.58 5.29 -10.12
N ASP A 215 -2.29 6.35 -10.52
CA ASP A 215 -2.86 7.38 -9.67
C ASP A 215 -4.25 7.81 -10.20
N PRO A 216 -5.29 7.82 -9.36
CA PRO A 216 -5.34 7.26 -8.00
C PRO A 216 -5.22 5.74 -7.96
N ILE A 217 -4.83 5.21 -6.78
CA ILE A 217 -4.64 3.78 -6.57
C ILE A 217 -5.61 3.22 -5.53
N ARG A 218 -5.83 1.92 -5.56
CA ARG A 218 -6.69 1.20 -4.63
C ARG A 218 -5.89 0.17 -3.86
N VAL A 219 -6.16 0.06 -2.57
CA VAL A 219 -5.61 -0.98 -1.71
C VAL A 219 -6.75 -1.81 -1.18
N VAL A 220 -6.70 -3.12 -1.39
CA VAL A 220 -7.77 -4.07 -1.07
C VAL A 220 -7.34 -4.99 0.06
N PHE A 221 -8.12 -5.08 1.12
CA PHE A 221 -7.91 -6.02 2.21
C PHE A 221 -9.21 -6.72 2.60
N SER A 222 -9.08 -7.90 3.17
CA SER A 222 -10.23 -8.73 3.54
C SER A 222 -10.52 -8.63 5.03
N VAL A 223 -11.79 -8.46 5.36
CA VAL A 223 -12.29 -8.36 6.73
C VAL A 223 -13.25 -9.51 7.00
N THR A 224 -13.05 -10.23 8.10
CA THR A 224 -13.97 -11.28 8.52
C THR A 224 -15.29 -10.71 9.04
N ASP A 225 -16.38 -11.48 9.01
CA ASP A 225 -17.69 -11.04 9.54
C ASP A 225 -17.60 -10.66 11.02
N LYS A 226 -16.80 -11.36 11.82
CA LYS A 226 -16.54 -11.00 13.21
C LYS A 226 -15.91 -9.62 13.37
N GLU A 227 -14.97 -9.28 12.52
CA GLU A 227 -14.28 -7.98 12.53
C GLU A 227 -15.19 -6.87 12.04
N ARG A 228 -16.01 -7.16 11.04
CA ARG A 228 -17.03 -6.25 10.53
C ARG A 228 -18.01 -5.86 11.64
N LEU A 229 -18.58 -6.84 12.30
CA LEU A 229 -19.51 -6.63 13.42
C LEU A 229 -18.84 -5.98 14.65
N ALA A 230 -17.53 -6.17 14.84
CA ALA A 230 -16.77 -5.55 15.93
C ALA A 230 -16.47 -4.05 15.73
N GLY A 231 -16.94 -3.44 14.62
CA GLY A 231 -16.87 -1.99 14.42
C GLY A 231 -16.26 -1.54 13.10
N MET A 232 -15.83 -2.44 12.23
CA MET A 232 -15.26 -2.05 10.93
C MET A 232 -16.28 -1.31 10.05
N ASP A 233 -17.57 -1.65 10.12
CA ASP A 233 -18.64 -0.94 9.41
C ASP A 233 -18.79 0.52 9.88
N GLN A 234 -18.44 0.81 11.15
CA GLN A 234 -18.41 2.19 11.65
C GLN A 234 -17.17 2.93 11.19
N LEU A 235 -16.02 2.22 11.09
CA LEU A 235 -14.76 2.76 10.58
C LEU A 235 -14.90 3.24 9.14
N THR A 236 -15.53 2.45 8.26
CA THR A 236 -15.73 2.83 6.85
C THR A 236 -16.57 4.10 6.68
N ARG A 237 -17.43 4.42 7.66
CA ARG A 237 -18.30 5.61 7.65
C ARG A 237 -17.65 6.88 8.22
N GLN A 238 -16.56 6.74 8.99
CA GLN A 238 -15.94 7.83 9.77
C GLN A 238 -14.67 8.40 9.15
N GLN A 239 -14.29 8.02 7.92
CA GLN A 239 -13.03 8.40 7.29
C GLN A 239 -11.83 8.16 8.22
N PRO A 240 -11.51 6.91 8.50
CA PRO A 240 -10.42 6.56 9.41
C PRO A 240 -9.06 6.99 8.85
N ASP A 241 -8.10 7.19 9.72
CA ASP A 241 -6.71 7.33 9.32
C ASP A 241 -6.17 5.98 8.84
N ILE A 242 -5.57 5.99 7.65
CA ILE A 242 -5.01 4.80 7.02
C ILE A 242 -3.51 5.00 6.87
N GLN A 243 -2.74 4.05 7.39
CA GLN A 243 -1.30 3.97 7.22
C GLN A 243 -0.93 2.68 6.50
N ILE A 244 -0.14 2.80 5.46
CA ILE A 244 0.38 1.65 4.70
C ILE A 244 1.85 1.47 5.04
N ALA A 245 2.21 0.27 5.46
CA ALA A 245 3.60 -0.14 5.61
C ALA A 245 4.02 -0.97 4.39
N LEU A 246 5.02 -0.47 3.67
CA LEU A 246 5.65 -1.15 2.54
C LEU A 246 6.55 -2.28 3.02
N SER A 247 6.93 -3.20 2.12
CA SER A 247 7.78 -4.35 2.45
C SER A 247 9.18 -3.98 2.96
N ASN A 248 9.67 -2.77 2.65
CA ASN A 248 10.94 -2.23 3.14
C ASN A 248 10.84 -1.57 4.53
N GLY A 249 9.63 -1.55 5.12
CA GLY A 249 9.36 -0.92 6.41
C GLY A 249 8.98 0.57 6.33
N ASP A 250 9.03 1.19 5.16
CA ASP A 250 8.57 2.56 4.98
C ASP A 250 7.07 2.65 5.20
N LYS A 251 6.64 3.75 5.82
CA LYS A 251 5.23 4.03 6.06
C LYS A 251 4.76 5.12 5.10
N VAL A 252 3.65 4.86 4.45
CA VAL A 252 2.94 5.81 3.59
C VAL A 252 1.60 6.11 4.26
N GLU A 253 1.39 7.37 4.60
CA GLU A 253 0.10 7.84 5.09
C GLU A 253 -0.81 8.12 3.89
N MET A 254 -2.07 7.72 3.99
CA MET A 254 -3.09 8.02 2.99
C MET A 254 -4.10 9.00 3.61
N PRO A 255 -3.77 10.28 3.71
CA PRO A 255 -4.71 11.27 4.19
C PRO A 255 -5.90 11.35 3.22
N GLN A 256 -7.11 11.43 3.76
CA GLN A 256 -8.34 11.50 2.98
C GLN A 256 -8.62 10.27 2.08
N ALA A 257 -8.07 9.11 2.41
CA ALA A 257 -8.42 7.89 1.70
C ALA A 257 -9.93 7.63 1.81
N SER A 258 -10.57 7.38 0.67
CA SER A 258 -11.95 6.92 0.63
C SER A 258 -11.99 5.44 0.96
N LEU A 259 -12.63 5.10 2.07
CA LEU A 259 -12.80 3.71 2.48
C LEU A 259 -14.24 3.25 2.18
N PHE A 260 -14.38 2.13 1.51
CA PHE A 260 -15.68 1.51 1.27
C PHE A 260 -15.57 -0.01 1.28
N SER A 261 -16.66 -0.65 1.67
CA SER A 261 -16.76 -2.11 1.70
C SER A 261 -17.44 -2.61 0.44
N ASP A 262 -17.11 -3.82 0.03
CA ASP A 262 -17.85 -4.53 -1.01
C ASP A 262 -19.31 -4.75 -0.57
N ASN A 263 -20.18 -5.00 -1.53
CA ASN A 263 -21.60 -5.31 -1.29
C ASN A 263 -21.85 -6.81 -1.15
N GLU A 264 -20.81 -7.65 -1.32
CA GLU A 264 -20.89 -9.11 -1.27
C GLU A 264 -19.82 -9.69 -0.36
N VAL A 265 -20.16 -10.77 0.34
CA VAL A 265 -19.24 -11.58 1.15
C VAL A 265 -18.78 -12.74 0.29
N ASN A 266 -17.47 -12.94 0.19
CA ASN A 266 -16.92 -14.11 -0.47
C ASN A 266 -17.30 -15.37 0.32
N ALA A 267 -18.13 -16.22 -0.28
CA ALA A 267 -18.66 -17.41 0.37
C ALA A 267 -17.59 -18.48 0.66
N GLN A 268 -16.46 -18.48 -0.04
CA GLN A 268 -15.38 -19.45 0.15
C GLN A 268 -14.50 -19.09 1.35
N THR A 269 -14.28 -17.80 1.59
CA THR A 269 -13.41 -17.32 2.66
C THR A 269 -14.16 -16.73 3.85
N ALA A 270 -15.48 -16.54 3.74
CA ALA A 270 -16.33 -15.84 4.71
C ALA A 270 -15.77 -14.44 5.07
N THR A 271 -15.19 -13.75 4.09
CA THR A 271 -14.65 -12.40 4.23
C THR A 271 -15.29 -11.44 3.25
N MET A 272 -15.32 -10.18 3.62
CA MET A 272 -15.75 -9.07 2.79
C MET A 272 -14.53 -8.23 2.38
N ALA A 273 -14.45 -7.85 1.12
CA ALA A 273 -13.40 -6.96 0.65
C ALA A 273 -13.67 -5.53 1.11
N VAL A 274 -12.63 -4.86 1.57
CA VAL A 274 -12.64 -3.44 1.90
C VAL A 274 -11.59 -2.75 1.04
N TYR A 275 -12.00 -1.66 0.44
CA TYR A 275 -11.22 -0.88 -0.50
C TYR A 275 -10.84 0.45 0.11
N ALA A 276 -9.54 0.76 0.11
CA ALA A 276 -9.03 2.08 0.41
C ALA A 276 -8.49 2.71 -0.88
N GLN A 277 -9.08 3.83 -1.29
CA GLN A 277 -8.65 4.54 -2.49
C GLN A 277 -8.00 5.87 -2.08
N ALA A 278 -6.82 6.15 -2.62
CA ALA A 278 -6.09 7.38 -2.37
C ALA A 278 -5.18 7.76 -3.55
N GLN A 279 -4.64 8.96 -3.50
CA GLN A 279 -3.65 9.44 -4.45
C GLN A 279 -2.31 8.72 -4.25
N ASN A 280 -1.56 8.55 -5.33
CA ASN A 280 -0.27 7.87 -5.39
C ASN A 280 0.73 8.69 -6.23
N GLU A 281 0.82 9.99 -5.95
CA GLU A 281 1.61 10.95 -6.73
C GLU A 281 3.07 10.52 -6.95
N ASP A 282 3.68 9.89 -5.93
CA ASP A 282 5.06 9.41 -5.99
C ASP A 282 5.20 8.03 -6.67
N ASN A 283 4.11 7.40 -7.12
CA ASN A 283 4.06 6.03 -7.67
C ASN A 283 4.73 4.97 -6.77
N ARG A 284 4.74 5.18 -5.44
CA ARG A 284 5.35 4.25 -4.48
C ARG A 284 4.56 2.95 -4.32
N LEU A 285 3.25 3.03 -4.52
CA LEU A 285 2.35 1.88 -4.49
C LEU A 285 2.22 1.33 -5.92
N ILE A 286 2.74 0.12 -6.13
CA ILE A 286 2.72 -0.54 -7.44
C ILE A 286 1.62 -1.61 -7.43
N PRO A 287 0.69 -1.61 -8.41
CA PRO A 287 -0.33 -2.64 -8.54
C PRO A 287 0.26 -4.04 -8.54
N GLY A 288 -0.34 -4.95 -7.76
CA GLY A 288 0.12 -6.31 -7.58
C GLY A 288 0.96 -6.54 -6.32
N ASN A 289 1.51 -5.49 -5.69
CA ASN A 289 2.27 -5.61 -4.46
C ASN A 289 1.37 -5.90 -3.26
N TYR A 290 1.93 -6.61 -2.28
CA TYR A 290 1.32 -6.78 -0.96
C TYR A 290 1.90 -5.77 0.02
N VAL A 291 1.04 -5.20 0.85
CA VAL A 291 1.35 -4.19 1.85
C VAL A 291 0.59 -4.47 3.14
N ASN A 292 1.06 -3.92 4.25
CA ASN A 292 0.30 -3.95 5.50
C ASN A 292 -0.46 -2.64 5.67
N VAL A 293 -1.78 -2.72 5.80
CA VAL A 293 -2.65 -1.57 6.00
C VAL A 293 -3.11 -1.53 7.45
N THR A 294 -2.81 -0.46 8.15
CA THR A 294 -3.33 -0.18 9.49
C THR A 294 -4.46 0.81 9.39
N VAL A 295 -5.65 0.41 9.82
CA VAL A 295 -6.87 1.22 9.83
C VAL A 295 -7.19 1.60 11.27
N SER A 296 -7.41 2.88 11.54
CA SER A 296 -7.68 3.40 12.87
C SER A 296 -8.75 4.49 12.87
N THR A 297 -9.51 4.54 13.96
CA THR A 297 -10.35 5.70 14.30
C THR A 297 -9.61 6.74 15.13
N ASP A 298 -8.51 6.32 15.78
CA ASP A 298 -7.68 7.22 16.56
C ASP A 298 -6.77 8.01 15.63
N LYS A 299 -6.60 9.29 15.89
CA LYS A 299 -5.60 10.09 15.16
C LYS A 299 -4.19 9.66 15.53
N LEU A 300 -3.29 9.79 14.57
CA LEU A 300 -1.86 9.64 14.79
C LEU A 300 -1.43 10.51 15.97
N ARG A 301 -0.87 9.90 17.02
CA ARG A 301 -0.40 10.62 18.22
C ARG A 301 0.99 10.17 18.63
N PRO A 302 1.81 11.07 19.15
CA PRO A 302 3.10 10.69 19.68
C PRO A 302 2.94 9.87 20.97
N VAL A 303 3.54 8.67 21.00
CA VAL A 303 3.59 7.80 22.19
C VAL A 303 5.02 7.37 22.45
N LEU A 304 5.28 6.96 23.71
CA LEU A 304 6.57 6.42 24.10
C LEU A 304 6.58 4.91 23.87
N PHE A 305 7.70 4.39 23.37
CA PHE A 305 7.91 2.96 23.18
C PHE A 305 9.04 2.43 24.03
N VAL A 306 8.84 1.23 24.57
CA VAL A 306 9.86 0.51 25.35
C VAL A 306 10.05 -0.89 24.74
N PRO A 307 11.29 -1.31 24.44
CA PRO A 307 11.56 -2.68 24.00
C PRO A 307 11.03 -3.70 24.98
N GLN A 308 10.46 -4.80 24.49
CA GLN A 308 9.98 -5.90 25.33
C GLN A 308 11.08 -6.41 26.28
N THR A 309 12.34 -6.41 25.83
CA THR A 309 13.49 -6.85 26.61
C THR A 309 13.79 -5.98 27.84
N ALA A 310 13.34 -4.73 27.86
CA ALA A 310 13.55 -3.80 28.97
C ALA A 310 12.48 -3.90 30.06
N VAL A 311 11.37 -4.58 29.78
CA VAL A 311 10.26 -4.73 30.72
C VAL A 311 10.52 -5.91 31.65
N SER A 312 10.37 -5.68 32.93
CA SER A 312 10.40 -6.69 33.98
C SER A 312 9.10 -6.68 34.76
N GLN A 313 8.82 -7.74 35.47
CA GLN A 313 7.60 -7.88 36.27
C GLN A 313 7.92 -8.38 37.66
N ASP A 314 7.27 -7.80 38.68
CA ASP A 314 7.32 -8.26 40.08
C ASP A 314 5.89 -8.45 40.63
N ALA A 315 5.77 -8.67 41.93
CA ALA A 315 4.49 -8.86 42.59
C ALA A 315 3.58 -7.62 42.56
N THR A 316 4.15 -6.44 42.33
CA THR A 316 3.44 -5.15 42.30
C THR A 316 2.94 -4.80 40.89
N GLY A 317 3.69 -5.23 39.84
CA GLY A 317 3.32 -4.95 38.47
C GLY A 317 4.48 -4.99 37.48
N GLN A 318 4.27 -4.42 36.30
CA GLN A 318 5.30 -4.28 35.28
C GLN A 318 6.12 -3.01 35.56
N TYR A 319 7.43 -3.14 35.41
CA TYR A 319 8.36 -2.02 35.65
C TYR A 319 9.51 -2.03 34.64
N VAL A 320 10.17 -0.91 34.52
CA VAL A 320 11.43 -0.74 33.78
C VAL A 320 12.47 -0.12 34.69
N MET A 321 13.75 -0.43 34.45
CA MET A 321 14.87 0.23 35.08
C MET A 321 15.27 1.45 34.26
N THR A 322 15.23 2.63 34.84
CA THR A 322 15.68 3.89 34.24
C THR A 322 16.97 4.36 34.89
N VAL A 323 17.77 5.13 34.18
CA VAL A 323 19.00 5.73 34.68
C VAL A 323 18.81 7.23 34.86
N THR A 324 18.97 7.71 36.10
CA THR A 324 18.86 9.13 36.43
C THR A 324 20.01 9.94 35.83
N PRO A 325 19.94 11.29 35.78
CA PRO A 325 21.07 12.13 35.37
C PRO A 325 22.35 11.93 36.23
N GLN A 326 22.19 11.44 37.45
CA GLN A 326 23.30 11.12 38.37
C GLN A 326 23.87 9.72 38.17
N ASN A 327 23.48 9.02 37.10
CA ASN A 327 23.87 7.66 36.76
C ASN A 327 23.54 6.62 37.84
N THR A 328 22.39 6.79 38.49
CA THR A 328 21.83 5.80 39.43
C THR A 328 20.59 5.16 38.82
N VAL A 329 20.39 3.89 39.13
CA VAL A 329 19.21 3.13 38.67
C VAL A 329 17.98 3.53 39.47
N LEU A 330 16.88 3.79 38.79
CA LEU A 330 15.57 4.01 39.37
C LEU A 330 14.57 3.04 38.76
N GLN A 331 13.88 2.25 39.60
CA GLN A 331 12.77 1.39 39.17
C GLN A 331 11.52 2.25 39.01
N LYS A 332 10.97 2.27 37.76
CA LYS A 332 9.72 2.94 37.46
C LYS A 332 8.65 1.91 37.06
N TYR A 333 7.52 1.89 37.75
CA TYR A 333 6.37 1.10 37.37
C TYR A 333 5.70 1.72 36.13
N VAL A 334 5.34 0.88 35.19
CA VAL A 334 4.78 1.31 33.93
C VAL A 334 3.47 0.59 33.63
N THR A 335 2.53 1.29 33.04
CA THR A 335 1.34 0.69 32.43
C THR A 335 1.61 0.58 30.95
N LEU A 336 1.59 -0.65 30.45
CA LEU A 336 1.86 -0.94 29.04
C LEU A 336 0.55 -1.16 28.28
N GLY A 337 0.54 -0.74 27.04
CA GLY A 337 -0.53 -0.96 26.08
C GLY A 337 -0.18 -2.03 25.04
N ASP A 338 -0.64 -1.81 23.82
CA ASP A 338 -0.44 -2.74 22.70
C ASP A 338 1.05 -2.89 22.36
N MET A 339 1.41 -4.02 21.80
CA MET A 339 2.76 -4.28 21.31
C MET A 339 2.82 -3.99 19.80
N ALA A 340 3.79 -3.20 19.36
CA ALA A 340 4.06 -2.91 17.96
C ALA A 340 5.57 -3.06 17.70
N ASP A 341 5.95 -3.77 16.65
CA ASP A 341 7.34 -3.95 16.20
C ASP A 341 8.29 -4.42 17.33
N GLY A 342 7.83 -5.33 18.22
CA GLY A 342 8.62 -5.85 19.34
C GLY A 342 8.82 -4.86 20.50
N GLN A 343 8.09 -3.76 20.51
CA GLN A 343 8.08 -2.75 21.56
C GLN A 343 6.69 -2.55 22.14
N TYR A 344 6.58 -2.26 23.42
CA TYR A 344 5.32 -1.90 24.08
C TYR A 344 5.07 -0.41 24.00
N VAL A 345 3.84 -0.03 23.70
CA VAL A 345 3.35 1.34 23.87
C VAL A 345 3.24 1.62 25.37
N VAL A 346 3.82 2.71 25.85
CA VAL A 346 3.74 3.12 27.25
C VAL A 346 2.52 4.04 27.41
N ILE A 347 1.57 3.61 28.25
CA ILE A 347 0.37 4.41 28.59
C ILE A 347 0.71 5.40 29.70
N SER A 348 1.47 4.95 30.73
CA SER A 348 1.90 5.79 31.84
C SER A 348 3.13 5.23 32.53
N GLY A 349 3.84 6.08 33.31
CA GLY A 349 4.99 5.70 34.13
C GLY A 349 6.35 6.10 33.55
N LEU A 350 6.44 6.58 32.31
CA LEU A 350 7.65 7.14 31.71
C LEU A 350 7.41 8.54 31.15
N GLU A 351 8.48 9.31 31.11
CA GLU A 351 8.52 10.65 30.54
C GLU A 351 9.45 10.71 29.33
N ASN A 352 9.24 11.73 28.48
CA ASN A 352 10.12 11.98 27.35
C ASN A 352 11.55 12.27 27.85
N GLY A 353 12.53 11.56 27.29
CA GLY A 353 13.94 11.69 27.68
C GLY A 353 14.40 10.72 28.77
N ASP A 354 13.52 9.88 29.33
CA ASP A 354 13.91 8.81 30.23
C ASP A 354 14.89 7.84 29.57
N ARG A 355 16.01 7.53 30.25
CA ARG A 355 17.00 6.55 29.79
C ARG A 355 16.64 5.18 30.32
N VAL A 356 16.04 4.34 29.51
CA VAL A 356 15.60 2.99 29.90
C VAL A 356 16.72 1.98 29.65
N VAL A 357 17.00 1.12 30.64
CA VAL A 357 17.97 0.03 30.52
C VAL A 357 17.38 -1.09 29.66
N THR A 358 18.03 -1.42 28.55
CA THR A 358 17.61 -2.45 27.63
C THR A 358 18.35 -3.78 27.81
N ILE A 359 19.59 -3.73 28.31
CA ILE A 359 20.43 -4.91 28.59
C ILE A 359 21.15 -4.71 29.90
N GLY A 360 21.15 -5.76 30.76
CA GLY A 360 21.86 -5.78 32.04
C GLY A 360 20.97 -5.61 33.25
N GLN A 361 19.66 -5.41 33.10
CA GLN A 361 18.72 -5.14 34.20
C GLN A 361 18.67 -6.24 35.27
N GLN A 362 18.96 -7.51 34.93
CA GLN A 362 18.85 -8.66 35.86
C GLN A 362 19.79 -8.59 37.07
N LYS A 363 20.83 -7.75 37.02
CA LYS A 363 21.85 -7.60 38.05
C LYS A 363 21.75 -6.28 38.79
N LEU A 364 20.76 -5.45 38.48
CA LEU A 364 20.62 -4.11 39.00
C LEU A 364 19.68 -4.08 40.21
N GLN A 365 20.02 -3.22 41.16
CA GLN A 365 19.17 -2.87 42.29
C GLN A 365 18.81 -1.40 42.24
N ASN A 366 17.64 -1.04 42.75
CA ASN A 366 17.20 0.33 42.84
C ASN A 366 18.20 1.18 43.65
N GLY A 367 18.61 2.33 43.13
CA GLY A 367 19.60 3.21 43.74
C GLY A 367 21.06 2.85 43.43
N GLN A 368 21.35 1.78 42.71
CA GLN A 368 22.70 1.36 42.38
C GLN A 368 23.34 2.29 41.34
N PRO A 369 24.62 2.74 41.54
CA PRO A 369 25.32 3.47 40.49
C PRO A 369 25.69 2.57 39.31
N VAL A 370 25.54 3.07 38.09
CA VAL A 370 25.81 2.37 36.85
C VAL A 370 26.58 3.23 35.85
N THR A 371 27.26 2.61 34.90
CA THR A 371 27.87 3.29 33.76
C THR A 371 27.00 3.08 32.55
N PRO A 372 26.19 4.10 32.14
CA PRO A 372 25.31 3.97 30.98
C PRO A 372 26.10 4.07 29.67
N ASN A 373 25.88 3.10 28.76
CA ASN A 373 26.29 3.17 27.36
C ASN A 373 25.04 3.36 26.52
N GLU A 374 24.98 4.43 25.76
CA GLU A 374 23.83 4.66 24.88
C GLU A 374 23.87 3.72 23.70
N LEU A 375 22.72 3.09 23.42
CA LEU A 375 22.43 2.45 22.15
C LEU A 375 22.26 3.56 21.11
N VAL A 376 23.36 3.95 20.46
CA VAL A 376 23.25 4.74 19.23
C VAL A 376 22.61 3.83 18.19
N ALA A 377 21.35 4.09 17.83
CA ALA A 377 20.77 3.48 16.64
C ALA A 377 21.73 3.73 15.47
N PRO A 378 22.09 2.74 14.67
CA PRO A 378 22.89 3.00 13.47
C PRO A 378 22.11 4.03 12.65
N LEU A 379 22.67 5.23 12.55
CA LEU A 379 22.24 6.22 11.58
C LEU A 379 22.22 5.50 10.24
N ALA A 380 21.06 5.45 9.58
CA ALA A 380 20.96 5.02 8.20
C ALA A 380 22.01 5.85 7.43
N GLN A 381 23.11 5.21 7.05
CA GLN A 381 24.11 5.85 6.23
C GLN A 381 23.43 6.20 4.91
N PRO A 382 23.43 7.45 4.48
CA PRO A 382 23.07 7.77 3.12
C PRO A 382 24.04 6.97 2.23
N ALA A 383 23.50 6.23 1.28
CA ALA A 383 24.27 5.52 0.26
C ALA A 383 25.20 6.53 -0.42
N THR A 384 26.44 6.57 0.02
CA THR A 384 27.48 7.38 -0.57
C THR A 384 27.84 6.73 -1.91
N GLN A 385 27.59 7.49 -2.96
CA GLN A 385 28.10 7.33 -4.30
C GLN A 385 29.51 6.73 -4.30
N GLN A 386 29.63 5.50 -4.78
CA GLN A 386 30.82 4.99 -5.40
C GLN A 386 30.53 4.87 -6.91
N ALA A 387 30.62 5.98 -7.59
CA ALA A 387 30.86 6.03 -9.00
C ALA A 387 32.15 6.85 -9.19
N GLU A 388 33.04 6.28 -9.96
CA GLU A 388 34.29 6.80 -10.50
C GLU A 388 35.56 6.31 -9.80
N GLU A 389 36.12 5.27 -10.40
CA GLU A 389 37.47 5.20 -10.99
C GLU A 389 37.79 3.75 -11.35
N THR A 390 37.64 3.39 -12.61
CA THR A 390 38.64 2.56 -13.29
C THR A 390 38.44 2.66 -14.81
N LYS A 391 39.46 3.17 -15.42
CA LYS A 391 39.85 3.24 -16.83
C LYS A 391 39.22 2.21 -17.76
#